data_6287e6e138f1e8ea553cbe5ece642c33
#
_entry.id   6287e6e138f1e8ea553cbe5ece642c33
#
_cell.length_a   1.000
_cell.length_b   1.000
_cell.length_c   1.000
_cell.angle_alpha   90.00
_cell.angle_beta   90.00
_cell.angle_gamma   90.00
#
_symmetry.space_group_name_H-M   'P 1'
#
loop_
_entity.id
_entity.type
_entity.pdbx_description
1 polymer ?
#
loop_
_entity_poly.entity_id
_entity_poly.type
_entity_poly.pdbx_seq_one_letter_code
_entity_poly.pdbx_strand_id
1 'polypeptide(L)'
;MEVNRVKNEKIRKAADVNDIAKILDTVDRNSAMGKRDYAIIVLACTTGIRAGDIINIRISDIDWKNKEIVIIQGKNNSYLKLPLNDNICGALADYVLNGRPCTKSDKLFIRSLAPFQGFNSGVSINNILRRRAINAGVMAGGKNTIHGIRRMVATEMIKANQSVYTVSQILGHQSLKSTRQYIDLDVEGLRKCALCFDDVTGDER
;
A
#
# COMPACT_ATOMS: atom_id res chain seq x y z
N MET A 1 -22.28 -25.38 -33.05
CA MET A 1 -22.51 -24.11 -32.36
C MET A 1 -21.94 -24.24 -30.94
N GLU A 2 -20.70 -23.75 -30.73
CA GLU A 2 -20.10 -23.73 -29.41
C GLU A 2 -20.64 -22.52 -28.62
N VAL A 3 -21.35 -22.83 -27.56
CA VAL A 3 -21.84 -21.81 -26.64
C VAL A 3 -20.64 -21.36 -25.80
N ASN A 4 -20.10 -20.17 -26.09
CA ASN A 4 -19.11 -19.49 -25.23
C ASN A 4 -19.69 -19.32 -23.85
N ARG A 5 -19.23 -20.13 -22.88
CA ARG A 5 -19.50 -19.94 -21.46
C ARG A 5 -18.86 -18.61 -21.02
N VAL A 6 -19.67 -17.58 -20.91
CA VAL A 6 -19.30 -16.34 -20.20
C VAL A 6 -18.90 -16.75 -18.79
N LYS A 7 -17.60 -16.72 -18.49
CA LYS A 7 -17.11 -16.86 -17.11
C LYS A 7 -17.70 -15.71 -16.31
N ASN A 8 -18.62 -16.02 -15.41
CA ASN A 8 -19.06 -15.09 -14.38
C ASN A 8 -17.83 -14.67 -13.55
N GLU A 9 -17.19 -13.58 -13.89
CA GLU A 9 -16.14 -12.98 -13.08
C GLU A 9 -16.79 -12.52 -11.77
N LYS A 10 -16.55 -13.29 -10.70
CA LYS A 10 -16.91 -12.86 -9.36
C LYS A 10 -16.25 -11.50 -9.09
N ILE A 11 -17.02 -10.44 -9.08
CA ILE A 11 -16.56 -9.09 -8.73
C ILE A 11 -15.91 -9.18 -7.35
N ARG A 12 -14.58 -9.11 -7.32
CA ARG A 12 -13.82 -9.17 -6.07
C ARG A 12 -14.00 -7.84 -5.34
N LYS A 13 -14.55 -7.88 -4.13
CA LYS A 13 -14.88 -6.71 -3.34
C LYS A 13 -13.64 -5.88 -2.97
N ALA A 14 -13.76 -4.56 -2.96
CA ALA A 14 -12.78 -3.64 -2.39
C ALA A 14 -12.74 -3.78 -0.87
N ALA A 15 -11.66 -3.37 -0.23
CA ALA A 15 -11.63 -3.19 1.22
C ALA A 15 -12.58 -2.05 1.61
N ASP A 16 -13.05 -2.07 2.84
CA ASP A 16 -13.87 -1.02 3.40
C ASP A 16 -12.98 -0.05 4.20
N VAL A 17 -13.18 1.26 4.03
CA VAL A 17 -12.38 2.29 4.69
C VAL A 17 -12.50 2.18 6.21
N ASN A 18 -13.73 1.98 6.73
CA ASN A 18 -13.98 1.85 8.16
C ASN A 18 -13.36 0.58 8.73
N ASP A 19 -13.34 -0.53 7.96
CA ASP A 19 -12.65 -1.76 8.35
C ASP A 19 -11.15 -1.52 8.49
N ILE A 20 -10.56 -0.75 7.56
CA ILE A 20 -9.13 -0.40 7.60
C ILE A 20 -8.82 0.52 8.80
N ALA A 21 -9.66 1.51 9.08
CA ALA A 21 -9.50 2.38 10.25
C ALA A 21 -9.48 1.53 11.54
N LYS A 22 -10.48 0.65 11.74
CA LYS A 22 -10.51 -0.28 12.89
C LYS A 22 -9.26 -1.16 12.97
N ILE A 23 -8.73 -1.62 11.85
CA ILE A 23 -7.50 -2.40 11.80
C ILE A 23 -6.31 -1.56 12.29
N LEU A 24 -6.18 -0.32 11.82
CA LEU A 24 -5.09 0.58 12.21
C LEU A 24 -5.14 0.93 13.70
N ASP A 25 -6.32 1.16 14.25
CA ASP A 25 -6.55 1.50 15.68
C ASP A 25 -6.10 0.36 16.62
N THR A 26 -6.15 -0.89 16.16
CA THR A 26 -5.72 -2.04 16.98
C THR A 26 -4.23 -2.35 16.88
N VAL A 27 -3.46 -1.61 16.07
CA VAL A 27 -2.03 -1.86 15.93
C VAL A 27 -1.26 -1.22 17.09
N ASP A 28 -0.63 -2.04 17.93
CA ASP A 28 0.26 -1.57 18.99
C ASP A 28 1.53 -0.93 18.41
N ARG A 29 1.52 0.38 18.29
CA ARG A 29 2.65 1.17 17.75
C ARG A 29 3.83 1.30 18.72
N ASN A 30 3.74 0.79 19.94
CA ASN A 30 4.87 0.73 20.87
C ASN A 30 5.80 -0.45 20.58
N SER A 31 5.30 -1.48 19.93
CA SER A 31 6.09 -2.64 19.54
C SER A 31 6.77 -2.47 18.18
N ALA A 32 7.98 -3.00 18.03
CA ALA A 32 8.73 -3.00 16.75
C ALA A 32 7.92 -3.63 15.59
N MET A 33 7.21 -4.71 15.90
CA MET A 33 6.36 -5.39 14.93
C MET A 33 5.12 -4.55 14.57
N GLY A 34 4.53 -3.87 15.54
CA GLY A 34 3.39 -2.99 15.31
C GLY A 34 3.77 -1.77 14.46
N LYS A 35 4.91 -1.10 14.76
CA LYS A 35 5.44 -0.01 13.92
C LYS A 35 5.60 -0.43 12.46
N ARG A 36 6.18 -1.61 12.22
CA ARG A 36 6.32 -2.18 10.87
C ARG A 36 4.96 -2.42 10.21
N ASP A 37 4.06 -3.12 10.90
CA ASP A 37 2.77 -3.51 10.36
C ASP A 37 1.91 -2.28 10.06
N TYR A 38 1.95 -1.27 10.94
CA TYR A 38 1.30 0.03 10.73
C TYR A 38 1.84 0.73 9.48
N ALA A 39 3.16 0.88 9.37
CA ALA A 39 3.79 1.52 8.22
C ALA A 39 3.46 0.81 6.89
N ILE A 40 3.42 -0.53 6.88
CA ILE A 40 3.02 -1.31 5.70
C ILE A 40 1.57 -1.01 5.31
N ILE A 41 0.64 -1.00 6.26
CA ILE A 41 -0.79 -0.81 5.99
C ILE A 41 -1.05 0.61 5.51
N VAL A 42 -0.51 1.62 6.19
CA VAL A 42 -0.67 3.04 5.80
C VAL A 42 -0.07 3.28 4.41
N LEU A 43 1.13 2.77 4.13
CA LEU A 43 1.73 2.87 2.80
C LEU A 43 0.84 2.23 1.71
N ALA A 44 0.29 1.04 1.98
CA ALA A 44 -0.60 0.37 1.02
C ALA A 44 -1.90 1.15 0.80
N CYS A 45 -2.48 1.74 1.85
CA CYS A 45 -3.72 2.51 1.78
C CYS A 45 -3.55 3.82 1.00
N THR A 46 -2.40 4.45 1.07
CA THR A 46 -2.17 5.71 0.37
C THR A 46 -1.74 5.51 -1.07
N THR A 47 -0.88 4.53 -1.31
CA THR A 47 -0.28 4.34 -2.64
C THR A 47 -0.98 3.30 -3.51
N GLY A 48 -1.76 2.43 -2.91
CA GLY A 48 -2.39 1.32 -3.62
C GLY A 48 -1.39 0.33 -4.26
N ILE A 49 -0.13 0.30 -3.86
CA ILE A 49 0.90 -0.58 -4.44
C ILE A 49 0.63 -2.06 -4.18
N ARG A 50 1.25 -2.92 -4.98
CA ARG A 50 1.09 -4.38 -4.85
C ARG A 50 1.90 -4.92 -3.67
N ALA A 51 1.43 -6.01 -3.04
CA ALA A 51 2.17 -6.68 -1.98
C ALA A 51 3.58 -7.13 -2.41
N GLY A 52 3.75 -7.55 -3.67
CA GLY A 52 5.04 -7.89 -4.24
C GLY A 52 5.97 -6.69 -4.40
N ASP A 53 5.42 -5.50 -4.65
CA ASP A 53 6.21 -4.28 -4.76
C ASP A 53 6.63 -3.81 -3.36
N ILE A 54 5.73 -3.88 -2.35
CA ILE A 54 6.03 -3.53 -0.94
C ILE A 54 7.27 -4.26 -0.41
N ILE A 55 7.38 -5.57 -0.64
CA ILE A 55 8.53 -6.36 -0.15
C ILE A 55 9.84 -6.01 -0.84
N ASN A 56 9.76 -5.36 -1.99
CA ASN A 56 10.93 -5.00 -2.77
C ASN A 56 11.46 -3.59 -2.49
N ILE A 57 10.70 -2.76 -1.80
CA ILE A 57 11.13 -1.41 -1.42
C ILE A 57 12.42 -1.47 -0.61
N ARG A 58 13.36 -0.59 -0.94
CA ARG A 58 14.61 -0.37 -0.22
C ARG A 58 14.53 0.94 0.57
N ILE A 59 15.37 1.08 1.58
CA ILE A 59 15.46 2.34 2.34
C ILE A 59 15.87 3.49 1.40
N SER A 60 16.75 3.23 0.45
CA SER A 60 17.22 4.21 -0.55
C SER A 60 16.15 4.67 -1.53
N ASP A 61 15.03 3.96 -1.64
CA ASP A 61 13.94 4.32 -2.54
C ASP A 61 13.08 5.47 -1.99
N ILE A 62 13.32 5.89 -0.74
CA ILE A 62 12.60 6.98 -0.08
C ILE A 62 13.44 8.25 -0.12
N ASP A 63 12.91 9.28 -0.78
CA ASP A 63 13.41 10.64 -0.69
C ASP A 63 12.69 11.37 0.46
N TRP A 64 13.34 11.35 1.63
CA TRP A 64 12.81 11.96 2.85
C TRP A 64 12.66 13.48 2.75
N LYS A 65 13.54 14.14 1.97
CA LYS A 65 13.55 15.58 1.80
C LYS A 65 12.37 16.06 0.97
N ASN A 66 12.11 15.37 -0.14
CA ASN A 66 11.04 15.70 -1.07
C ASN A 66 9.72 14.97 -0.70
N LYS A 67 9.74 14.10 0.32
CA LYS A 67 8.61 13.24 0.73
C LYS A 67 8.06 12.43 -0.46
N GLU A 68 8.92 11.66 -1.09
CA GLU A 68 8.60 10.85 -2.26
C GLU A 68 9.15 9.45 -2.11
N ILE A 69 8.53 8.50 -2.79
CA ILE A 69 9.02 7.13 -2.88
C ILE A 69 9.08 6.68 -4.34
N VAL A 70 10.18 6.05 -4.71
CA VAL A 70 10.33 5.44 -6.03
C VAL A 70 10.10 3.94 -5.92
N ILE A 71 9.17 3.42 -6.69
CA ILE A 71 8.80 2.01 -6.67
C ILE A 71 9.08 1.41 -8.05
N ILE A 72 9.87 0.36 -8.08
CA ILE A 72 10.06 -0.45 -9.30
C ILE A 72 8.98 -1.52 -9.29
N GLN A 73 8.01 -1.39 -10.20
CA GLN A 73 6.91 -2.36 -10.30
C GLN A 73 7.41 -3.65 -10.94
N GLY A 74 7.45 -4.74 -10.16
CA GLY A 74 8.02 -6.01 -10.58
C GLY A 74 7.37 -6.67 -11.79
N LYS A 75 6.15 -6.26 -12.16
CA LYS A 75 5.44 -6.82 -13.30
C LYS A 75 5.85 -6.19 -14.65
N ASN A 76 6.24 -4.92 -14.66
CA ASN A 76 6.50 -4.15 -15.88
C ASN A 76 7.88 -3.50 -15.90
N ASN A 77 8.68 -3.66 -14.86
CA ASN A 77 9.93 -2.91 -14.65
C ASN A 77 9.75 -1.38 -14.81
N SER A 78 8.54 -0.87 -14.55
CA SER A 78 8.27 0.56 -14.64
C SER A 78 8.59 1.23 -13.31
N TYR A 79 9.19 2.41 -13.40
CA TYR A 79 9.43 3.27 -12.26
C TYR A 79 8.18 4.08 -11.98
N LEU A 80 7.74 4.07 -10.74
CA LEU A 80 6.61 4.84 -10.26
C LEU A 80 7.09 5.72 -9.11
N LYS A 81 7.04 7.02 -9.28
CA LYS A 81 7.37 8.01 -8.25
C LYS A 81 6.07 8.49 -7.62
N LEU A 82 5.91 8.33 -6.32
CA LEU A 82 4.71 8.66 -5.58
C LEU A 82 5.03 9.64 -4.45
N PRO A 83 4.18 10.65 -4.22
CA PRO A 83 4.30 11.53 -3.06
C PRO A 83 3.91 10.77 -1.79
N LEU A 84 4.55 11.12 -0.69
CA LEU A 84 4.23 10.66 0.65
C LEU A 84 3.73 11.87 1.47
N ASN A 85 2.61 11.72 2.17
CA ASN A 85 2.18 12.72 3.13
C ASN A 85 2.98 12.61 4.45
N ASP A 86 2.78 13.55 5.37
CA ASP A 86 3.50 13.59 6.63
C ASP A 86 3.21 12.38 7.52
N ASN A 87 1.98 11.89 7.51
CA ASN A 87 1.59 10.71 8.28
C ASN A 87 2.36 9.46 7.83
N ILE A 88 2.47 9.23 6.52
CA ILE A 88 3.25 8.10 5.99
C ILE A 88 4.74 8.28 6.29
N CYS A 89 5.28 9.49 6.06
CA CYS A 89 6.69 9.78 6.37
C CYS A 89 6.97 9.51 7.84
N GLY A 90 6.09 9.96 8.74
CA GLY A 90 6.19 9.71 10.17
C GLY A 90 6.14 8.23 10.53
N ALA A 91 5.20 7.48 9.94
CA ALA A 91 5.06 6.04 10.17
C ALA A 91 6.28 5.25 9.68
N LEU A 92 6.79 5.59 8.48
CA LEU A 92 7.98 4.96 7.92
C LEU A 92 9.24 5.31 8.74
N ALA A 93 9.39 6.58 9.13
CA ALA A 93 10.53 7.02 9.95
C ALA A 93 10.50 6.37 11.33
N ASP A 94 9.33 6.31 12.00
CA ASP A 94 9.21 5.64 13.30
C ASP A 94 9.56 4.15 13.19
N TYR A 95 9.12 3.47 12.14
CA TYR A 95 9.54 2.09 11.94
C TYR A 95 11.04 1.97 11.69
N VAL A 96 11.62 2.78 10.80
CA VAL A 96 13.05 2.68 10.45
C VAL A 96 13.95 2.98 11.63
N LEU A 97 13.61 3.99 12.43
CA LEU A 97 14.43 4.45 13.54
C LEU A 97 14.21 3.64 14.84
N ASN A 98 12.96 3.22 15.10
CA ASN A 98 12.55 2.70 16.41
C ASN A 98 12.01 1.25 16.37
N GLY A 99 11.82 0.67 15.19
CA GLY A 99 11.21 -0.66 15.06
C GLY A 99 11.95 -1.63 14.16
N ARG A 100 12.78 -1.13 13.24
CA ARG A 100 13.48 -1.98 12.28
C ARG A 100 14.68 -2.65 12.94
N PRO A 101 14.81 -3.99 12.88
CA PRO A 101 15.96 -4.67 13.45
C PRO A 101 17.25 -4.31 12.71
N CYS A 102 18.38 -4.31 13.43
CA CYS A 102 19.69 -4.14 12.84
C CYS A 102 19.98 -5.32 11.90
N THR A 103 20.30 -5.03 10.63
CA THR A 103 20.51 -6.04 9.59
C THR A 103 21.33 -5.47 8.44
N LYS A 104 22.02 -6.34 7.71
CA LYS A 104 22.72 -5.99 6.46
C LYS A 104 21.78 -5.85 5.26
N SER A 105 20.50 -6.19 5.39
CA SER A 105 19.53 -6.07 4.32
C SER A 105 19.21 -4.60 4.04
N ASP A 106 19.19 -4.21 2.77
CA ASP A 106 18.79 -2.89 2.31
C ASP A 106 17.26 -2.73 2.17
N LYS A 107 16.50 -3.84 2.32
CA LYS A 107 15.05 -3.82 2.25
C LYS A 107 14.45 -2.97 3.35
N LEU A 108 13.45 -2.17 3.01
CA LEU A 108 12.73 -1.33 3.98
C LEU A 108 12.09 -2.20 5.06
N PHE A 109 11.26 -3.15 4.66
CA PHE A 109 10.51 -4.01 5.58
C PHE A 109 11.19 -5.35 5.82
N ILE A 110 11.46 -5.63 7.10
CA ILE A 110 12.22 -6.80 7.58
C ILE A 110 11.30 -7.71 8.40
N ARG A 111 11.56 -9.03 8.34
CA ARG A 111 10.90 -10.00 9.21
C ARG A 111 11.29 -9.77 10.67
N SER A 112 10.35 -10.01 11.60
CA SER A 112 10.60 -9.81 13.04
C SER A 112 11.38 -10.96 13.70
N LEU A 113 11.67 -12.04 12.97
CA LEU A 113 12.40 -13.22 13.45
C LEU A 113 13.69 -13.38 12.68
N ALA A 114 14.73 -13.82 13.37
CA ALA A 114 16.02 -14.14 12.76
C ALA A 114 15.88 -15.29 11.74
N PRO A 115 16.72 -15.29 10.69
CA PRO A 115 17.61 -14.19 10.30
C PRO A 115 16.81 -12.98 9.84
N PHE A 116 17.20 -11.77 10.30
CA PHE A 116 16.51 -10.51 10.00
C PHE A 116 16.72 -10.11 8.53
N GLN A 117 15.86 -10.60 7.68
CA GLN A 117 15.88 -10.42 6.23
C GLN A 117 14.56 -9.86 5.74
N GLY A 118 14.53 -9.34 4.50
CA GLY A 118 13.31 -8.94 3.82
C GLY A 118 12.31 -10.10 3.70
N PHE A 119 11.09 -9.78 3.36
CA PHE A 119 10.07 -10.80 3.07
C PHE A 119 10.35 -11.47 1.71
N ASN A 120 10.16 -12.77 1.63
CA ASN A 120 10.38 -13.54 0.40
C ASN A 120 9.17 -13.52 -0.54
N SER A 121 7.98 -13.17 -0.03
CA SER A 121 6.74 -13.20 -0.81
C SER A 121 5.73 -12.16 -0.31
N GLY A 122 4.99 -11.57 -1.24
CA GLY A 122 3.86 -10.70 -0.94
C GLY A 122 2.73 -11.37 -0.15
N VAL A 123 2.70 -12.71 -0.08
CA VAL A 123 1.79 -13.46 0.79
C VAL A 123 2.02 -13.10 2.25
N SER A 124 3.27 -12.85 2.65
CA SER A 124 3.61 -12.43 4.02
C SER A 124 2.94 -11.12 4.40
N ILE A 125 2.87 -10.16 3.48
CA ILE A 125 2.19 -8.88 3.70
C ILE A 125 0.67 -9.08 3.86
N ASN A 126 0.06 -9.93 3.03
CA ASN A 126 -1.36 -10.26 3.19
C ASN A 126 -1.64 -10.97 4.53
N ASN A 127 -0.73 -11.82 5.01
CA ASN A 127 -0.87 -12.48 6.31
C ASN A 127 -0.77 -11.48 7.48
N ILE A 128 0.08 -10.44 7.35
CA ILE A 128 0.12 -9.33 8.31
C ILE A 128 -1.26 -8.67 8.39
N LEU A 129 -1.78 -8.20 7.26
CA LEU A 129 -3.08 -7.55 7.21
C LEU A 129 -4.21 -8.45 7.75
N ARG A 130 -4.22 -9.73 7.35
CA ARG A 130 -5.21 -10.70 7.83
C ARG A 130 -5.18 -10.87 9.36
N ARG A 131 -3.98 -10.98 9.94
CA ARG A 131 -3.82 -11.09 11.40
C ARG A 131 -4.35 -9.85 12.11
N ARG A 132 -4.02 -8.65 11.60
CA ARG A 132 -4.50 -7.39 12.17
C ARG A 132 -6.02 -7.25 12.01
N ALA A 133 -6.60 -7.68 10.89
CA ALA A 133 -8.05 -7.70 10.70
C ALA A 133 -8.75 -8.63 11.73
N ILE A 134 -8.20 -9.80 11.99
CA ILE A 134 -8.73 -10.70 13.02
C ILE A 134 -8.67 -10.04 14.40
N ASN A 135 -7.55 -9.41 14.77
CA ASN A 135 -7.40 -8.73 16.06
C ASN A 135 -8.38 -7.55 16.20
N ALA A 136 -8.72 -6.89 15.12
CA ALA A 136 -9.71 -5.81 15.08
C ALA A 136 -11.18 -6.29 15.07
N GLY A 137 -11.43 -7.60 15.13
CA GLY A 137 -12.77 -8.16 14.99
C GLY A 137 -13.39 -7.94 13.61
N VAL A 138 -12.58 -7.58 12.63
CA VAL A 138 -13.00 -7.39 11.24
C VAL A 138 -12.97 -8.75 10.53
N MET A 139 -14.10 -9.13 9.92
CA MET A 139 -14.18 -10.42 9.22
C MET A 139 -13.08 -10.57 8.19
N ALA A 140 -12.29 -11.64 8.31
CA ALA A 140 -11.24 -12.02 7.37
C ALA A 140 -11.85 -12.51 6.05
N GLY A 141 -12.55 -11.62 5.34
CA GLY A 141 -13.04 -11.89 4.00
C GLY A 141 -12.00 -11.55 2.95
N GLY A 142 -12.15 -12.06 1.73
CA GLY A 142 -11.25 -11.78 0.61
C GLY A 142 -11.11 -10.30 0.22
N LYS A 143 -11.80 -9.38 0.90
CA LYS A 143 -11.69 -7.93 0.77
C LYS A 143 -10.52 -7.35 1.59
N ASN A 144 -10.18 -7.93 2.76
CA ASN A 144 -9.11 -7.45 3.63
C ASN A 144 -7.74 -8.03 3.21
N THR A 145 -7.33 -7.68 2.01
CA THR A 145 -6.05 -8.02 1.39
C THR A 145 -5.43 -6.76 0.80
N ILE A 146 -4.13 -6.75 0.57
CA ILE A 146 -3.48 -5.64 -0.15
C ILE A 146 -4.15 -5.39 -1.52
N HIS A 147 -4.63 -6.43 -2.17
CA HIS A 147 -5.36 -6.26 -3.42
C HIS A 147 -6.78 -5.67 -3.22
N GLY A 148 -7.41 -5.93 -2.08
CA GLY A 148 -8.65 -5.27 -1.65
C GLY A 148 -8.43 -3.79 -1.35
N ILE A 149 -7.36 -3.47 -0.60
CA ILE A 149 -6.93 -2.07 -0.34
C ILE A 149 -6.66 -1.34 -1.65
N ARG A 150 -5.92 -1.94 -2.56
CA ARG A 150 -5.63 -1.34 -3.87
C ARG A 150 -6.91 -1.02 -4.67
N ARG A 151 -7.95 -1.88 -4.62
CA ARG A 151 -9.25 -1.59 -5.22
C ARG A 151 -9.98 -0.44 -4.51
N MET A 152 -9.88 -0.39 -3.20
CA MET A 152 -10.41 0.73 -2.40
C MET A 152 -9.76 2.04 -2.85
N VAL A 153 -8.42 2.11 -2.89
CA VAL A 153 -7.68 3.29 -3.35
C VAL A 153 -8.10 3.69 -4.77
N ALA A 154 -8.22 2.73 -5.70
CA ALA A 154 -8.72 3.00 -7.05
C ALA A 154 -10.13 3.63 -7.04
N THR A 155 -11.00 3.09 -6.21
CA THR A 155 -12.39 3.60 -6.09
C THR A 155 -12.42 5.02 -5.52
N GLU A 156 -11.63 5.29 -4.48
CA GLU A 156 -11.55 6.63 -3.89
C GLU A 156 -10.95 7.66 -4.86
N MET A 157 -9.93 7.29 -5.64
CA MET A 157 -9.39 8.15 -6.70
C MET A 157 -10.45 8.50 -7.76
N ILE A 158 -11.28 7.52 -8.18
CA ILE A 158 -12.35 7.77 -9.14
C ILE A 158 -13.44 8.66 -8.52
N LYS A 159 -13.80 8.46 -7.25
CA LYS A 159 -14.73 9.32 -6.52
C LYS A 159 -14.21 10.77 -6.40
N ALA A 160 -12.89 10.94 -6.28
CA ALA A 160 -12.21 12.23 -6.30
C ALA A 160 -12.04 12.81 -7.72
N ASN A 161 -12.82 12.31 -8.70
CA ASN A 161 -12.84 12.75 -10.10
C ASN A 161 -11.50 12.58 -10.84
N GLN A 162 -10.61 11.67 -10.37
CA GLN A 162 -9.43 11.33 -11.13
C GLN A 162 -9.80 10.52 -12.37
N SER A 163 -9.13 10.78 -13.49
CA SER A 163 -9.39 10.04 -14.72
C SER A 163 -9.05 8.55 -14.56
N VAL A 164 -9.82 7.67 -15.19
CA VAL A 164 -9.53 6.23 -15.22
C VAL A 164 -8.13 5.94 -15.77
N TYR A 165 -7.66 6.80 -16.69
CA TYR A 165 -6.31 6.74 -17.23
C TYR A 165 -5.27 7.00 -16.13
N THR A 166 -5.40 8.09 -15.38
CA THR A 166 -4.52 8.44 -14.24
C THR A 166 -4.49 7.32 -13.20
N VAL A 167 -5.65 6.82 -12.80
CA VAL A 167 -5.77 5.70 -11.84
C VAL A 167 -5.06 4.44 -12.37
N SER A 168 -5.24 4.14 -13.67
CA SER A 168 -4.57 3.00 -14.32
C SER A 168 -3.05 3.14 -14.32
N GLN A 169 -2.54 4.34 -14.56
CA GLN A 169 -1.10 4.64 -14.54
C GLN A 169 -0.51 4.48 -13.13
N ILE A 170 -1.11 5.10 -12.13
CA ILE A 170 -0.69 5.03 -10.72
C ILE A 170 -0.66 3.58 -10.24
N LEU A 171 -1.70 2.83 -10.57
CA LEU A 171 -1.81 1.45 -10.17
C LEU A 171 -1.02 0.49 -11.10
N GLY A 172 -0.48 0.95 -12.23
CA GLY A 172 0.26 0.12 -13.18
C GLY A 172 -0.59 -1.01 -13.74
N HIS A 173 -1.79 -0.69 -14.24
CA HIS A 173 -2.63 -1.64 -14.94
C HIS A 173 -2.15 -1.81 -16.39
N GLN A 174 -2.01 -3.07 -16.85
CA GLN A 174 -1.35 -3.42 -18.13
C GLN A 174 -2.13 -3.10 -19.41
N SER A 175 -3.30 -2.50 -19.38
CA SER A 175 -4.15 -2.38 -20.59
C SER A 175 -3.83 -1.19 -21.49
N LEU A 176 -2.89 -0.34 -21.14
CA LEU A 176 -2.42 0.71 -22.04
C LEU A 176 -0.95 0.44 -22.37
N LYS A 177 -0.75 -0.29 -23.46
CA LYS A 177 0.57 -0.49 -24.06
C LYS A 177 1.22 0.84 -24.37
N SER A 178 2.41 0.98 -23.86
CA SER A 178 3.42 1.96 -24.22
C SER A 178 3.25 3.38 -23.70
N THR A 179 3.90 3.65 -22.58
CA THR A 179 4.82 4.80 -22.64
C THR A 179 5.87 4.58 -21.54
N ARG A 180 7.07 4.23 -21.95
CA ARG A 180 8.31 4.33 -21.17
C ARG A 180 8.69 5.81 -20.96
N GLN A 181 7.72 6.66 -20.77
CA GLN A 181 7.96 8.05 -20.42
C GLN A 181 7.62 8.22 -18.96
N TYR A 182 8.49 8.88 -18.24
CA TYR A 182 8.21 9.44 -16.94
C TYR A 182 6.89 10.20 -17.06
N ILE A 183 5.83 9.64 -16.49
CA ILE A 183 4.57 10.33 -16.42
C ILE A 183 4.74 11.28 -15.24
N ASP A 184 4.80 12.57 -15.55
CA ASP A 184 4.54 13.58 -14.54
C ASP A 184 3.10 13.36 -14.08
N LEU A 185 2.97 12.52 -13.05
CA LEU A 185 1.71 12.35 -12.37
C LEU A 185 1.33 13.72 -11.81
N ASP A 186 0.05 14.05 -11.90
CA ASP A 186 -0.49 15.18 -11.17
C ASP A 186 -0.27 14.95 -9.67
N VAL A 187 0.93 15.35 -9.21
CA VAL A 187 1.37 15.19 -7.83
C VAL A 187 0.43 15.90 -6.86
N GLU A 188 -0.19 17.03 -7.30
CA GLU A 188 -1.13 17.77 -6.50
C GLU A 188 -2.47 17.04 -6.36
N GLY A 189 -2.97 16.43 -7.44
CA GLY A 189 -4.16 15.58 -7.39
C GLY A 189 -3.95 14.35 -6.52
N LEU A 190 -2.75 13.73 -6.57
CA LEU A 190 -2.40 12.60 -5.72
C LEU A 190 -2.28 12.99 -4.24
N ARG A 191 -1.75 14.16 -3.92
CA ARG A 191 -1.72 14.67 -2.54
C ARG A 191 -3.12 14.89 -2.00
N LYS A 192 -4.05 15.43 -2.79
CA LYS A 192 -5.46 15.58 -2.41
C LYS A 192 -6.14 14.24 -2.13
N CYS A 193 -5.87 13.22 -2.95
CA CYS A 193 -6.39 11.87 -2.71
C CYS A 193 -5.81 11.22 -1.44
N ALA A 194 -4.54 11.51 -1.11
CA ALA A 194 -3.90 11.02 0.11
C ALA A 194 -4.45 11.72 1.37
N LEU A 195 -4.83 13.00 1.26
CA LEU A 195 -5.42 13.78 2.37
C LEU A 195 -6.82 13.29 2.77
N CYS A 196 -7.58 12.68 1.85
CA CYS A 196 -8.88 12.08 2.19
C CYS A 196 -8.78 10.92 3.21
N PHE A 197 -7.59 10.38 3.44
CA PHE A 197 -7.36 9.35 4.47
C PHE A 197 -7.06 9.94 5.85
N ASP A 198 -6.55 11.15 5.93
CA ASP A 198 -6.29 11.83 7.20
C ASP A 198 -7.60 12.17 7.93
N ASP A 199 -8.69 12.43 7.19
CA ASP A 199 -10.04 12.65 7.74
C ASP A 199 -10.65 11.37 8.37
N VAL A 200 -10.14 10.19 8.05
CA VAL A 200 -10.65 8.91 8.58
C VAL A 200 -9.91 8.47 9.84
N THR A 201 -8.70 8.96 10.05
CA THR A 201 -7.88 8.61 11.21
C THR A 201 -8.10 9.55 12.40
N GLY A 202 -9.09 10.46 12.32
CA GLY A 202 -9.66 11.25 13.40
C GLY A 202 -8.66 11.68 14.49
N ASP A 203 -7.73 12.55 14.17
CA ASP A 203 -6.99 13.25 15.21
C ASP A 203 -7.70 14.61 15.45
N GLU A 204 -8.83 14.54 16.16
CA GLU A 204 -9.38 15.71 16.82
C GLU A 204 -8.42 16.10 17.96
N ARG A 205 -7.74 17.21 17.77
CA ARG A 205 -7.12 17.95 18.86
C ARG A 205 -8.01 19.09 19.31
#